data_9e7cd46d0cbfbdb0d03dd059804d5d4d
#
_entry.id   9e7cd46d0cbfbdb0d03dd059804d5d4d
#
_cell.length_a   1.000
_cell.length_b   1.000
_cell.length_c   1.000
_cell.angle_alpha   90.00
_cell.angle_beta   90.00
_cell.angle_gamma   90.00
#
_symmetry.space_group_name_H-M   'P 1'
#
loop_
_entity.id
_entity.type
_entity.pdbx_description
1 polymer ?
#
loop_
_entity_poly.entity_id
_entity_poly.type
_entity_poly.pdbx_seq_one_letter_code
_entity_poly.pdbx_strand_id
1 'polypeptide(L)'
;MKNIKDILTFNPLSFTKQISIKLSTICNNNKIHTTCPVHHMEKEIMSLNIIEKILVELGKYNYNGILSPYSYSEPTIDPRLYIVLDLIKKHIPNSIPYLITNGFFITKTIVEELIERGVKRFQFSGYTPNSYERLYKIAEEFKNKASFKVKKVFPFNDKLDKRVDRYNIVPINIDKPCHAPLEHLLINVKGDVALCCYDWKYTNTFGSVKEKSLKEIILSDKLIDTYSKLSKGERYRFDICSKCEKIR
;
A
#
# COMPACT_ATOMS: atom_id res chain seq x y z
N MET A 1 24.10 18.50 10.67
CA MET A 1 23.11 17.69 9.91
C MET A 1 21.81 18.46 9.83
N LYS A 2 21.21 18.65 8.63
CA LYS A 2 19.88 19.29 8.51
C LYS A 2 18.87 18.46 9.31
N ASN A 3 18.02 19.13 10.10
CA ASN A 3 16.94 18.48 10.81
C ASN A 3 15.99 17.84 9.77
N ILE A 4 15.49 16.65 10.02
CA ILE A 4 14.53 15.97 9.12
C ILE A 4 13.31 16.85 8.80
N LYS A 5 12.86 17.65 9.79
CA LYS A 5 11.74 18.59 9.64
C LYS A 5 12.04 19.67 8.59
N ASP A 6 13.29 20.14 8.49
CA ASP A 6 13.69 21.15 7.50
C ASP A 6 13.62 20.58 6.08
N ILE A 7 14.08 19.34 5.90
CA ILE A 7 14.01 18.65 4.59
C ILE A 7 12.56 18.44 4.18
N LEU A 8 11.72 17.93 5.08
CA LEU A 8 10.31 17.67 4.83
C LEU A 8 9.51 18.96 4.60
N THR A 9 9.93 20.08 5.19
CA THR A 9 9.29 21.38 4.97
C THR A 9 9.46 21.83 3.51
N PHE A 10 10.62 21.56 2.92
CA PHE A 10 10.88 21.85 1.51
C PHE A 10 10.15 20.87 0.58
N ASN A 11 10.31 19.57 0.81
CA ASN A 11 9.55 18.54 0.09
C ASN A 11 9.11 17.44 1.06
N PRO A 12 7.82 17.35 1.40
CA PRO A 12 7.30 16.38 2.36
C PRO A 12 7.48 14.92 1.90
N LEU A 13 7.68 14.68 0.61
CA LEU A 13 7.83 13.35 0.02
C LEU A 13 9.28 12.92 -0.19
N SER A 14 10.28 13.69 0.31
CA SER A 14 11.71 13.42 0.09
C SER A 14 12.16 12.01 0.51
N PHE A 15 11.51 11.43 1.51
CA PHE A 15 11.82 10.08 2.01
C PHE A 15 10.82 9.02 1.54
N THR A 16 9.76 9.42 0.82
CA THR A 16 8.65 8.54 0.48
C THR A 16 8.97 7.73 -0.78
N LYS A 17 9.26 6.46 -0.59
CA LYS A 17 9.54 5.50 -1.67
C LYS A 17 8.28 4.92 -2.27
N GLN A 18 7.24 4.75 -1.44
CA GLN A 18 5.97 4.17 -1.86
C GLN A 18 4.78 4.86 -1.17
N ILE A 19 3.72 5.03 -1.93
CA ILE A 19 2.41 5.43 -1.43
C ILE A 19 1.39 4.37 -1.80
N SER A 20 0.61 3.92 -0.82
CA SER A 20 -0.53 3.03 -1.04
C SER A 20 -1.83 3.78 -0.74
N ILE A 21 -2.72 3.84 -1.72
CA ILE A 21 -4.06 4.41 -1.56
C ILE A 21 -5.05 3.26 -1.57
N LYS A 22 -5.76 3.06 -0.45
CA LYS A 22 -6.74 2.01 -0.34
C LYS A 22 -8.07 2.44 -0.99
N LEU A 23 -8.32 1.98 -2.22
CA LEU A 23 -9.52 2.36 -2.97
C LEU A 23 -10.81 1.80 -2.35
N SER A 24 -10.73 0.56 -1.85
CA SER A 24 -11.87 -0.14 -1.24
C SER A 24 -11.42 -1.19 -0.23
N THR A 25 -12.38 -1.77 0.49
CA THR A 25 -12.20 -2.95 1.36
C THR A 25 -12.83 -4.20 0.74
N ILE A 26 -13.01 -4.23 -0.58
CA ILE A 26 -13.70 -5.32 -1.27
C ILE A 26 -12.68 -6.27 -1.89
N CYS A 27 -12.91 -7.58 -1.70
CA CYS A 27 -12.08 -8.64 -2.30
C CYS A 27 -12.94 -9.86 -2.59
N ASN A 28 -12.69 -10.52 -3.72
CA ASN A 28 -13.37 -11.75 -4.14
C ASN A 28 -12.71 -13.04 -3.62
N ASN A 29 -11.56 -12.93 -2.94
CA ASN A 29 -10.75 -14.10 -2.54
C ASN A 29 -10.98 -14.54 -1.09
N ASN A 30 -12.14 -14.25 -0.53
CA ASN A 30 -12.48 -14.46 0.88
C ASN A 30 -12.53 -15.94 1.30
N LYS A 31 -12.90 -16.85 0.39
CA LYS A 31 -12.97 -18.28 0.67
C LYS A 31 -11.61 -19.00 0.66
N ILE A 32 -10.61 -18.41 -0.01
CA ILE A 32 -9.28 -19.02 -0.18
C ILE A 32 -8.26 -18.38 0.77
N HIS A 33 -8.24 -17.06 0.88
CA HIS A 33 -7.32 -16.31 1.74
C HIS A 33 -8.01 -15.89 3.04
N THR A 34 -8.31 -16.84 3.90
CA THR A 34 -9.12 -16.69 5.11
C THR A 34 -8.49 -15.77 6.16
N THR A 35 -7.16 -15.72 6.24
CA THR A 35 -6.41 -14.89 7.20
C THR A 35 -6.15 -13.46 6.71
N CYS A 36 -6.79 -13.03 5.63
CA CYS A 36 -6.62 -11.67 5.15
C CYS A 36 -7.40 -10.68 6.01
N PRO A 37 -6.76 -9.58 6.46
CA PRO A 37 -7.43 -8.52 7.23
C PRO A 37 -8.73 -7.98 6.61
N VAL A 38 -8.87 -8.04 5.29
CA VAL A 38 -10.06 -7.53 4.58
C VAL A 38 -11.38 -8.14 5.07
N HIS A 39 -11.34 -9.38 5.61
CA HIS A 39 -12.52 -10.07 6.12
C HIS A 39 -13.03 -9.52 7.46
N HIS A 40 -12.18 -8.76 8.14
CA HIS A 40 -12.48 -8.12 9.41
C HIS A 40 -12.74 -6.61 9.26
N MET A 41 -12.86 -6.12 8.02
CA MET A 41 -13.12 -4.71 7.72
C MET A 41 -14.56 -4.55 7.22
N GLU A 42 -15.19 -3.45 7.58
CA GLU A 42 -16.42 -3.01 6.96
C GLU A 42 -16.21 -2.75 5.47
N LYS A 43 -17.26 -2.98 4.67
CA LYS A 43 -17.18 -2.71 3.22
C LYS A 43 -17.30 -1.23 2.96
N GLU A 44 -16.22 -0.64 2.55
CA GLU A 44 -16.10 0.80 2.28
C GLU A 44 -15.41 1.05 0.95
N ILE A 45 -15.69 2.21 0.36
CA ILE A 45 -15.15 2.65 -0.92
C ILE A 45 -14.73 4.12 -0.78
N MET A 46 -13.46 4.44 -1.09
CA MET A 46 -12.97 5.83 -1.13
C MET A 46 -13.59 6.56 -2.32
N SER A 47 -14.07 7.78 -2.15
CA SER A 47 -14.62 8.57 -3.25
C SER A 47 -13.54 9.01 -4.24
N LEU A 48 -13.89 9.14 -5.53
CA LEU A 48 -12.98 9.62 -6.56
C LEU A 48 -12.44 11.01 -6.26
N ASN A 49 -13.26 11.89 -5.65
CA ASN A 49 -12.82 13.24 -5.28
C ASN A 49 -11.66 13.23 -4.26
N ILE A 50 -11.70 12.30 -3.30
CA ILE A 50 -10.60 12.15 -2.32
C ILE A 50 -9.37 11.60 -3.02
N ILE A 51 -9.52 10.62 -3.91
CA ILE A 51 -8.43 10.05 -4.68
C ILE A 51 -7.76 11.16 -5.52
N GLU A 52 -8.54 11.92 -6.29
CA GLU A 52 -8.00 12.99 -7.12
C GLU A 52 -7.34 14.09 -6.28
N LYS A 53 -7.94 14.50 -5.13
CA LYS A 53 -7.31 15.43 -4.17
C LYS A 53 -5.91 14.97 -3.76
N ILE A 54 -5.76 13.68 -3.42
CA ILE A 54 -4.45 13.11 -3.05
C ILE A 54 -3.49 13.20 -4.24
N LEU A 55 -3.91 12.78 -5.44
CA LEU A 55 -3.07 12.76 -6.63
C LEU A 55 -2.63 14.15 -7.06
N VAL A 56 -3.52 15.15 -7.00
CA VAL A 56 -3.20 16.56 -7.25
C VAL A 56 -2.14 17.05 -6.27
N GLU A 57 -2.24 16.71 -5.00
CA GLU A 57 -1.27 17.12 -4.00
C GLU A 57 0.09 16.44 -4.22
N LEU A 58 0.13 15.16 -4.57
CA LEU A 58 1.36 14.45 -4.95
C LEU A 58 2.02 15.08 -6.17
N GLY A 59 1.23 15.55 -7.15
CA GLY A 59 1.71 16.23 -8.33
C GLY A 59 2.45 17.53 -8.02
N LYS A 60 2.02 18.30 -7.01
CA LYS A 60 2.71 19.53 -6.56
C LYS A 60 4.16 19.29 -6.14
N TYR A 61 4.48 18.07 -5.71
CA TYR A 61 5.83 17.69 -5.27
C TYR A 61 6.55 16.80 -6.27
N ASN A 62 6.05 16.71 -7.52
CA ASN A 62 6.62 15.87 -8.58
C ASN A 62 6.92 14.43 -8.12
N TYR A 63 5.96 13.81 -7.40
CA TYR A 63 6.15 12.46 -6.88
C TYR A 63 6.47 11.46 -8.00
N ASN A 64 7.61 10.77 -7.86
CA ASN A 64 8.13 9.81 -8.82
C ASN A 64 8.36 8.41 -8.23
N GLY A 65 7.91 8.20 -7.00
CA GLY A 65 8.00 6.90 -6.33
C GLY A 65 6.93 5.90 -6.78
N ILE A 66 6.87 4.78 -6.07
CA ILE A 66 5.87 3.74 -6.32
C ILE A 66 4.51 4.21 -5.81
N LEU A 67 3.49 4.18 -6.68
CA LEU A 67 2.11 4.37 -6.29
C LEU A 67 1.32 3.08 -6.44
N SER A 68 0.72 2.60 -5.36
CA SER A 68 -0.12 1.41 -5.37
C SER A 68 -1.57 1.77 -5.03
N PRO A 69 -2.52 1.66 -5.98
CA PRO A 69 -3.95 1.84 -5.71
C PRO A 69 -4.54 0.62 -5.01
N TYR A 70 -3.89 0.16 -3.95
CA TYR A 70 -4.19 -1.10 -3.29
C TYR A 70 -3.72 -1.11 -1.83
N SER A 71 -4.54 -1.65 -0.94
CA SER A 71 -4.19 -2.15 0.39
C SER A 71 -5.32 -3.04 0.92
N TYR A 72 -5.05 -4.36 1.11
CA TYR A 72 -6.05 -5.33 1.59
C TYR A 72 -7.39 -5.26 0.85
N SER A 73 -7.35 -5.34 -0.48
CA SER A 73 -8.52 -5.41 -1.37
C SER A 73 -8.13 -6.13 -2.66
N GLU A 74 -9.05 -6.28 -3.59
CA GLU A 74 -8.71 -6.71 -4.94
C GLU A 74 -9.01 -5.56 -5.92
N PRO A 75 -7.98 -4.89 -6.45
CA PRO A 75 -8.19 -3.71 -7.28
C PRO A 75 -8.88 -4.02 -8.61
N THR A 76 -8.72 -5.22 -9.16
CA THR A 76 -9.29 -5.57 -10.48
C THR A 76 -10.82 -5.78 -10.47
N ILE A 77 -11.44 -5.81 -9.29
CA ILE A 77 -12.91 -5.81 -9.18
C ILE A 77 -13.50 -4.43 -8.92
N ASP A 78 -12.66 -3.42 -8.70
CA ASP A 78 -13.13 -2.04 -8.56
C ASP A 78 -13.35 -1.43 -9.96
N PRO A 79 -14.59 -1.14 -10.36
CA PRO A 79 -14.90 -0.62 -11.70
C PRO A 79 -14.25 0.75 -11.97
N ARG A 80 -13.77 1.43 -10.93
CA ARG A 80 -13.11 2.72 -11.03
C ARG A 80 -11.60 2.63 -11.25
N LEU A 81 -11.03 1.41 -11.25
CA LEU A 81 -9.57 1.22 -11.38
C LEU A 81 -9.02 1.96 -12.59
N TYR A 82 -9.67 1.85 -13.73
CA TYR A 82 -9.22 2.52 -14.95
C TYR A 82 -9.25 4.04 -14.83
N ILE A 83 -10.31 4.60 -14.24
CA ILE A 83 -10.42 6.05 -13.97
C ILE A 83 -9.29 6.48 -13.04
N VAL A 84 -9.00 5.71 -11.99
CA VAL A 84 -7.90 6.01 -11.05
C VAL A 84 -6.56 5.97 -11.74
N LEU A 85 -6.30 5.02 -12.64
CA LEU A 85 -5.06 4.96 -13.42
C LEU A 85 -4.91 6.16 -14.36
N ASP A 86 -6.00 6.59 -15.00
CA ASP A 86 -6.00 7.79 -15.85
C ASP A 86 -5.72 9.05 -15.03
N LEU A 87 -6.27 9.17 -13.83
CA LEU A 87 -5.96 10.26 -12.88
C LEU A 87 -4.49 10.22 -12.42
N ILE A 88 -3.93 9.04 -12.15
CA ILE A 88 -2.52 8.87 -11.83
C ILE A 88 -1.65 9.37 -12.99
N LYS A 89 -1.94 8.94 -14.21
CA LYS A 89 -1.22 9.36 -15.42
C LYS A 89 -1.31 10.88 -15.64
N LYS A 90 -2.48 11.48 -15.35
CA LYS A 90 -2.73 12.92 -15.48
C LYS A 90 -1.94 13.74 -14.45
N HIS A 91 -1.99 13.37 -13.17
CA HIS A 91 -1.47 14.22 -12.09
C HIS A 91 -0.05 13.90 -11.65
N ILE A 92 0.40 12.64 -11.79
CA ILE A 92 1.73 12.17 -11.38
C ILE A 92 2.36 11.24 -12.43
N PRO A 93 2.59 11.71 -13.67
CA PRO A 93 3.05 10.90 -14.81
C PRO A 93 4.40 10.23 -14.56
N ASN A 94 5.24 10.81 -13.70
CA ASN A 94 6.57 10.28 -13.37
C ASN A 94 6.54 9.18 -12.32
N SER A 95 5.40 8.90 -11.69
CA SER A 95 5.27 7.83 -10.70
C SER A 95 5.39 6.43 -11.33
N ILE A 96 5.53 5.44 -10.47
CA ILE A 96 5.59 4.03 -10.85
C ILE A 96 4.31 3.34 -10.34
N PRO A 97 3.23 3.31 -11.13
CA PRO A 97 2.02 2.61 -10.76
C PRO A 97 2.30 1.11 -10.61
N TYR A 98 1.96 0.58 -9.42
CA TYR A 98 2.23 -0.79 -9.02
C TYR A 98 0.92 -1.48 -8.63
N LEU A 99 0.50 -2.46 -9.40
CA LEU A 99 -0.72 -3.21 -9.17
C LEU A 99 -0.42 -4.57 -8.51
N ILE A 100 -1.05 -4.81 -7.36
CA ILE A 100 -1.02 -6.10 -6.66
C ILE A 100 -2.42 -6.71 -6.77
N THR A 101 -2.51 -7.93 -7.33
CA THR A 101 -3.80 -8.60 -7.56
C THR A 101 -3.71 -10.10 -7.25
N ASN A 102 -4.84 -10.67 -6.86
CA ASN A 102 -4.98 -12.13 -6.76
C ASN A 102 -5.07 -12.81 -8.14
N GLY A 103 -5.15 -12.03 -9.20
CA GLY A 103 -5.10 -12.48 -10.58
C GLY A 103 -6.35 -13.20 -11.08
N PHE A 104 -7.44 -13.27 -10.32
CA PHE A 104 -8.63 -14.02 -10.72
C PHE A 104 -9.19 -13.55 -12.06
N PHE A 105 -9.29 -12.23 -12.25
CA PHE A 105 -9.80 -11.62 -13.49
C PHE A 105 -8.71 -11.26 -14.51
N ILE A 106 -7.44 -11.49 -14.20
CA ILE A 106 -6.34 -11.13 -15.08
C ILE A 106 -6.35 -12.02 -16.34
N THR A 107 -6.48 -11.37 -17.49
CA THR A 107 -6.28 -11.90 -18.85
C THR A 107 -5.18 -11.13 -19.53
N LYS A 108 -4.73 -11.60 -20.72
CA LYS A 108 -3.75 -10.86 -21.54
C LYS A 108 -4.27 -9.48 -21.93
N THR A 109 -5.51 -9.40 -22.38
CA THR A 109 -6.17 -8.13 -22.76
C THR A 109 -6.19 -7.15 -21.60
N ILE A 110 -6.58 -7.60 -20.39
CA ILE A 110 -6.60 -6.74 -19.21
C ILE A 110 -5.18 -6.25 -18.85
N VAL A 111 -4.16 -7.10 -18.96
CA VAL A 111 -2.78 -6.69 -18.71
C VAL A 111 -2.33 -5.62 -19.71
N GLU A 112 -2.66 -5.80 -20.99
CA GLU A 112 -2.35 -4.82 -22.03
C GLU A 112 -3.01 -3.47 -21.75
N GLU A 113 -4.31 -3.44 -21.49
CA GLU A 113 -5.06 -2.24 -21.12
C GLU A 113 -4.47 -1.54 -19.87
N LEU A 114 -4.06 -2.31 -18.85
CA LEU A 114 -3.44 -1.76 -17.65
C LEU A 114 -2.06 -1.14 -17.95
N ILE A 115 -1.26 -1.76 -18.81
CA ILE A 115 0.04 -1.22 -19.25
C ILE A 115 -0.16 0.09 -20.02
N GLU A 116 -1.11 0.13 -20.95
CA GLU A 116 -1.44 1.33 -21.74
C GLU A 116 -1.87 2.50 -20.86
N ARG A 117 -2.55 2.21 -19.72
CA ARG A 117 -2.91 3.20 -18.68
C ARG A 117 -1.77 3.51 -17.72
N GLY A 118 -0.56 3.00 -17.98
CA GLY A 118 0.65 3.38 -17.28
C GLY A 118 1.06 2.49 -16.12
N VAL A 119 0.45 1.32 -15.92
CA VAL A 119 0.93 0.37 -14.90
C VAL A 119 2.30 -0.16 -15.33
N LYS A 120 3.32 0.08 -14.49
CA LYS A 120 4.72 -0.28 -14.75
C LYS A 120 5.17 -1.52 -13.99
N ARG A 121 4.48 -1.85 -12.89
CA ARG A 121 4.81 -3.01 -12.06
C ARG A 121 3.56 -3.80 -11.70
N PHE A 122 3.69 -5.12 -11.72
CA PHE A 122 2.65 -6.06 -11.32
C PHE A 122 3.15 -7.03 -10.27
N GLN A 123 2.31 -7.35 -9.29
CA GLN A 123 2.48 -8.52 -8.45
C GLN A 123 1.22 -9.37 -8.57
N PHE A 124 1.38 -10.54 -9.17
CA PHE A 124 0.33 -11.55 -9.24
C PHE A 124 0.48 -12.54 -8.09
N SER A 125 -0.61 -12.86 -7.43
CA SER A 125 -0.65 -13.86 -6.36
C SER A 125 -1.46 -15.07 -6.82
N GLY A 126 -0.78 -16.16 -7.19
CA GLY A 126 -1.42 -17.43 -7.59
C GLY A 126 -1.77 -18.23 -6.35
N TYR A 127 -3.05 -18.43 -6.10
CA TYR A 127 -3.56 -19.16 -4.93
C TYR A 127 -3.82 -20.64 -5.21
N THR A 128 -3.71 -21.08 -6.45
CA THR A 128 -3.78 -22.50 -6.87
C THR A 128 -2.69 -22.77 -7.89
N PRO A 129 -2.27 -24.05 -8.10
CA PRO A 129 -1.31 -24.40 -9.15
C PRO A 129 -1.70 -23.83 -10.52
N ASN A 130 -2.94 -24.06 -10.95
CA ASN A 130 -3.43 -23.59 -12.25
C ASN A 130 -3.42 -22.06 -12.37
N SER A 131 -3.82 -21.32 -11.32
CA SER A 131 -3.80 -19.86 -11.31
C SER A 131 -2.37 -19.33 -11.37
N TYR A 132 -1.44 -19.96 -10.66
CA TYR A 132 -0.03 -19.59 -10.68
C TYR A 132 0.57 -19.78 -12.09
N GLU A 133 0.39 -20.94 -12.70
CA GLU A 133 0.92 -21.24 -14.03
C GLU A 133 0.35 -20.29 -15.11
N ARG A 134 -0.97 -20.04 -15.05
CA ARG A 134 -1.62 -19.09 -15.94
C ARG A 134 -1.04 -17.68 -15.81
N LEU A 135 -0.91 -17.19 -14.60
CA LEU A 135 -0.37 -15.85 -14.30
C LEU A 135 1.11 -15.74 -14.65
N TYR A 136 1.86 -16.83 -14.47
CA TYR A 136 3.27 -16.90 -14.86
C TYR A 136 3.43 -16.78 -16.39
N LYS A 137 2.64 -17.52 -17.18
CA LYS A 137 2.65 -17.44 -18.64
C LYS A 137 2.32 -16.03 -19.12
N ILE A 138 1.32 -15.38 -18.54
CA ILE A 138 0.97 -13.98 -18.85
C ILE A 138 2.15 -13.06 -18.53
N ALA A 139 2.75 -13.18 -17.36
CA ALA A 139 3.89 -12.35 -16.94
C ALA A 139 5.09 -12.50 -17.92
N GLU A 140 5.40 -13.71 -18.34
CA GLU A 140 6.48 -13.97 -19.32
C GLU A 140 6.22 -13.30 -20.67
N GLU A 141 4.97 -13.30 -21.14
CA GLU A 141 4.60 -12.67 -22.41
C GLU A 141 4.78 -11.15 -22.41
N PHE A 142 4.52 -10.52 -21.27
CA PHE A 142 4.57 -9.04 -21.12
C PHE A 142 5.85 -8.51 -20.43
N LYS A 143 6.83 -9.36 -20.11
CA LYS A 143 8.02 -8.98 -19.31
C LYS A 143 8.87 -7.85 -19.91
N ASN A 144 8.79 -7.66 -21.24
CA ASN A 144 9.49 -6.56 -21.92
C ASN A 144 8.73 -5.22 -21.86
N LYS A 145 7.43 -5.24 -21.51
CA LYS A 145 6.57 -4.04 -21.43
C LYS A 145 6.42 -3.53 -20.00
N ALA A 146 6.50 -4.40 -18.98
CA ALA A 146 6.38 -4.06 -17.56
C ALA A 146 7.14 -5.05 -16.69
N SER A 147 7.33 -4.68 -15.40
CA SER A 147 7.96 -5.57 -14.42
C SER A 147 6.91 -6.44 -13.73
N PHE A 148 7.17 -7.74 -13.65
CA PHE A 148 6.26 -8.70 -13.04
C PHE A 148 6.91 -9.46 -11.89
N LYS A 149 6.14 -9.68 -10.82
CA LYS A 149 6.44 -10.61 -9.75
C LYS A 149 5.27 -11.58 -9.60
N VAL A 150 5.48 -12.84 -9.86
CA VAL A 150 4.45 -13.88 -9.65
C VAL A 150 4.76 -14.62 -8.35
N LYS A 151 3.83 -14.55 -7.41
CA LYS A 151 3.95 -15.24 -6.12
C LYS A 151 3.13 -16.51 -6.10
N LYS A 152 3.76 -17.60 -5.67
CA LYS A 152 3.10 -18.84 -5.31
C LYS A 152 2.56 -18.71 -3.88
N VAL A 153 1.24 -18.78 -3.71
CA VAL A 153 0.57 -18.61 -2.41
C VAL A 153 -0.15 -19.91 -1.99
N PHE A 154 0.31 -21.04 -2.49
CA PHE A 154 -0.23 -22.36 -2.16
C PHE A 154 0.93 -23.34 -1.90
N PRO A 155 0.74 -24.41 -1.11
CA PRO A 155 -0.45 -24.60 -0.27
C PRO A 155 -0.61 -23.44 0.70
N PHE A 156 -1.84 -22.95 0.87
CA PHE A 156 -2.10 -21.87 1.81
C PHE A 156 -1.93 -22.39 3.23
N ASN A 157 -1.03 -21.80 3.98
CA ASN A 157 -0.78 -22.14 5.37
C ASN A 157 -1.23 -20.98 6.26
N ASP A 158 -2.41 -21.09 6.83
CA ASP A 158 -2.99 -20.10 7.74
C ASP A 158 -2.07 -19.77 8.92
N LYS A 159 -1.26 -20.73 9.36
CA LYS A 159 -0.31 -20.56 10.48
C LYS A 159 0.84 -19.59 10.15
N LEU A 160 1.14 -19.36 8.86
CA LEU A 160 2.21 -18.46 8.43
C LEU A 160 1.76 -17.01 8.26
N ASP A 161 0.47 -16.74 8.13
CA ASP A 161 -0.05 -15.39 7.96
C ASP A 161 -0.55 -14.80 9.28
N LYS A 162 0.39 -14.32 10.07
CA LYS A 162 0.11 -13.71 11.38
C LYS A 162 -0.44 -12.29 11.30
N ARG A 163 -0.94 -11.83 10.15
CA ARG A 163 -1.39 -10.42 10.01
C ARG A 163 -2.62 -10.12 10.83
N VAL A 164 -3.60 -11.03 10.84
CA VAL A 164 -4.84 -10.88 11.62
C VAL A 164 -4.55 -11.02 13.11
N ASP A 165 -3.76 -12.04 13.48
CA ASP A 165 -3.47 -12.36 14.88
C ASP A 165 -2.43 -11.44 15.51
N ARG A 166 -1.81 -10.53 14.74
CA ARG A 166 -0.74 -9.66 15.22
C ARG A 166 -1.10 -8.87 16.47
N TYR A 167 -2.36 -8.47 16.60
CA TYR A 167 -2.82 -7.75 17.79
C TYR A 167 -2.87 -8.62 19.06
N ASN A 168 -2.86 -9.95 18.89
CA ASN A 168 -2.93 -10.94 19.97
C ASN A 168 -1.58 -11.61 20.27
N ILE A 169 -0.52 -11.27 19.51
CA ILE A 169 0.83 -11.83 19.71
C ILE A 169 1.50 -11.15 20.91
N VAL A 170 2.28 -11.92 21.65
CA VAL A 170 3.15 -11.40 22.70
C VAL A 170 4.22 -10.47 22.10
N PRO A 171 4.55 -9.33 22.72
CA PRO A 171 5.62 -8.47 22.25
C PRO A 171 6.95 -9.20 22.11
N ILE A 172 7.61 -9.02 20.97
CA ILE A 172 8.93 -9.63 20.67
C ILE A 172 10.08 -8.63 20.84
N ASN A 173 9.74 -7.36 21.07
CA ASN A 173 10.66 -6.25 21.39
C ASN A 173 11.94 -6.22 20.54
N ILE A 174 11.78 -6.22 19.23
CA ILE A 174 12.91 -6.10 18.32
C ILE A 174 13.41 -4.65 18.29
N ASP A 175 14.60 -4.39 18.82
CA ASP A 175 15.29 -3.10 18.80
C ASP A 175 15.96 -2.85 17.45
N LYS A 176 15.16 -2.79 16.39
CA LYS A 176 15.64 -2.48 15.04
C LYS A 176 14.91 -1.29 14.47
N PRO A 177 15.62 -0.37 13.79
CA PRO A 177 15.00 0.76 13.11
C PRO A 177 13.84 0.36 12.21
N CYS A 178 12.83 1.25 12.13
CA CYS A 178 11.75 1.12 11.18
C CYS A 178 11.45 2.49 10.55
N HIS A 179 11.58 2.57 9.22
CA HIS A 179 11.37 3.80 8.46
C HIS A 179 10.00 3.85 7.76
N ALA A 180 9.15 2.85 8.01
CA ALA A 180 7.85 2.73 7.33
C ALA A 180 6.96 3.98 7.37
N PRO A 181 6.87 4.76 8.47
CA PRO A 181 5.98 5.92 8.50
C PRO A 181 6.28 7.02 7.48
N LEU A 182 7.53 7.15 7.02
CA LEU A 182 7.91 8.10 5.98
C LEU A 182 8.20 7.44 4.63
N GLU A 183 8.79 6.26 4.63
CA GLU A 183 9.17 5.59 3.38
C GLU A 183 7.97 4.95 2.66
N HIS A 184 6.94 4.55 3.40
CA HIS A 184 5.75 3.92 2.84
C HIS A 184 4.49 4.53 3.44
N LEU A 185 4.00 5.59 2.85
CA LEU A 185 2.74 6.20 3.28
C LEU A 185 1.56 5.30 2.88
N LEU A 186 0.70 5.01 3.83
CA LEU A 186 -0.55 4.31 3.60
C LEU A 186 -1.72 5.24 3.90
N ILE A 187 -2.58 5.45 2.90
CA ILE A 187 -3.83 6.19 3.05
C ILE A 187 -4.96 5.17 3.02
N ASN A 188 -5.69 5.05 4.12
CA ASN A 188 -6.78 4.09 4.26
C ASN A 188 -8.03 4.56 3.48
N VAL A 189 -9.05 3.71 3.40
CA VAL A 189 -10.29 3.98 2.65
C VAL A 189 -11.07 5.21 3.16
N LYS A 190 -10.89 5.58 4.43
CA LYS A 190 -11.50 6.77 5.06
C LYS A 190 -10.71 8.05 4.78
N GLY A 191 -9.50 7.94 4.20
CA GLY A 191 -8.62 9.07 3.92
C GLY A 191 -7.60 9.35 5.03
N ASP A 192 -7.47 8.48 6.05
CA ASP A 192 -6.50 8.68 7.10
C ASP A 192 -5.13 8.15 6.70
N VAL A 193 -4.08 8.91 7.01
CA VAL A 193 -2.71 8.46 6.87
C VAL A 193 -2.35 7.57 8.05
N ALA A 194 -2.13 6.29 7.78
CA ALA A 194 -1.90 5.26 8.78
C ALA A 194 -0.41 4.99 9.01
N LEU A 195 -0.07 4.45 10.17
CA LEU A 195 1.30 4.11 10.59
C LEU A 195 2.02 3.23 9.57
N CYS A 196 1.39 2.12 9.17
CA CYS A 196 1.89 1.21 8.14
C CYS A 196 0.83 0.17 7.75
N CYS A 197 1.14 -0.66 6.73
CA CYS A 197 0.21 -1.71 6.28
C CYS A 197 0.00 -2.86 7.28
N TYR A 198 0.80 -3.00 8.33
CA TYR A 198 0.59 -4.00 9.38
C TYR A 198 -0.38 -3.55 10.46
N ASP A 199 -0.58 -2.24 10.63
CA ASP A 199 -1.64 -1.68 11.47
C ASP A 199 -2.96 -1.63 10.69
N TRP A 200 -3.47 -2.79 10.31
CA TRP A 200 -4.65 -2.90 9.47
C TRP A 200 -5.96 -2.46 10.16
N LYS A 201 -5.97 -2.39 11.48
CA LYS A 201 -7.07 -1.80 12.27
C LYS A 201 -6.99 -0.27 12.33
N TYR A 202 -5.88 0.31 11.81
CA TYR A 202 -5.62 1.75 11.81
C TYR A 202 -5.67 2.37 13.20
N THR A 203 -5.13 1.67 14.19
CA THR A 203 -5.07 2.13 15.59
C THR A 203 -4.14 3.34 15.75
N ASN A 204 -3.20 3.52 14.81
CA ASN A 204 -2.28 4.65 14.78
C ASN A 204 -2.42 5.37 13.42
N THR A 205 -3.07 6.52 13.44
CA THR A 205 -3.20 7.42 12.28
C THR A 205 -2.61 8.79 12.60
N PHE A 206 -2.19 9.51 11.56
CA PHE A 206 -1.52 10.81 11.69
C PHE A 206 -2.41 12.00 11.31
N GLY A 207 -3.56 11.73 10.76
CA GLY A 207 -4.55 12.71 10.31
C GLY A 207 -5.24 12.28 9.02
N SER A 208 -6.27 13.02 8.62
CA SER A 208 -7.08 12.71 7.44
C SER A 208 -6.81 13.69 6.31
N VAL A 209 -6.62 13.17 5.09
CA VAL A 209 -6.49 14.00 3.87
C VAL A 209 -7.81 14.71 3.51
N LYS A 210 -8.92 14.38 4.18
CA LYS A 210 -10.18 15.12 4.06
C LYS A 210 -10.08 16.49 4.70
N GLU A 211 -9.37 16.57 5.83
CA GLU A 211 -9.29 17.75 6.71
C GLU A 211 -8.04 18.57 6.50
N LYS A 212 -6.91 17.89 6.25
CA LYS A 212 -5.57 18.50 6.14
C LYS A 212 -4.92 18.14 4.81
N SER A 213 -3.95 18.94 4.40
CA SER A 213 -3.06 18.57 3.29
C SER A 213 -2.13 17.42 3.72
N LEU A 214 -1.66 16.65 2.77
CA LEU A 214 -0.67 15.59 3.04
C LEU A 214 0.61 16.16 3.65
N LYS A 215 1.01 17.38 3.24
CA LYS A 215 2.16 18.10 3.82
C LYS A 215 1.94 18.38 5.31
N GLU A 216 0.79 18.91 5.71
CA GLU A 216 0.48 19.17 7.12
C GLU A 216 0.48 17.89 7.96
N ILE A 217 -0.02 16.78 7.40
CA ILE A 217 -0.02 15.49 8.08
C ILE A 217 1.41 14.98 8.26
N ILE A 218 2.25 15.04 7.22
CA ILE A 218 3.64 14.56 7.26
C ILE A 218 4.48 15.42 8.22
N LEU A 219 4.22 16.72 8.28
CA LEU A 219 4.91 17.66 9.18
C LEU A 219 4.34 17.69 10.59
N SER A 220 3.28 16.93 10.86
CA SER A 220 2.68 16.90 12.21
C SER A 220 3.68 16.38 13.25
N ASP A 221 3.66 16.98 14.43
CA ASP A 221 4.53 16.54 15.53
C ASP A 221 4.32 15.06 15.85
N LYS A 222 3.08 14.57 15.71
CA LYS A 222 2.74 13.16 15.93
C LYS A 222 3.49 12.23 14.96
N LEU A 223 3.55 12.55 13.65
CA LEU A 223 4.26 11.71 12.69
C LEU A 223 5.77 11.81 12.88
N ILE A 224 6.29 13.03 13.05
CA ILE A 224 7.72 13.27 13.22
C ILE A 224 8.24 12.59 14.49
N ASP A 225 7.54 12.71 15.63
CA ASP A 225 7.90 12.05 16.89
C ASP A 225 7.85 10.53 16.75
N THR A 226 6.77 9.99 16.13
CA THR A 226 6.64 8.55 15.88
C THR A 226 7.79 8.04 15.00
N TYR A 227 8.10 8.73 13.91
CA TYR A 227 9.21 8.37 13.04
C TYR A 227 10.56 8.43 13.77
N SER A 228 10.79 9.50 14.55
CA SER A 228 12.04 9.66 15.34
C SER A 228 12.26 8.48 16.28
N LYS A 229 11.23 8.04 16.98
CA LYS A 229 11.29 6.88 17.89
C LYS A 229 11.55 5.58 17.12
N LEU A 230 10.77 5.33 16.07
CA LEU A 230 10.88 4.10 15.27
C LEU A 230 12.21 4.00 14.51
N SER A 231 12.75 5.13 14.05
CA SER A 231 14.06 5.17 13.37
C SER A 231 15.24 4.86 14.32
N LYS A 232 15.03 4.98 15.62
CA LYS A 232 16.00 4.59 16.68
C LYS A 232 15.78 3.18 17.21
N GLY A 233 14.78 2.45 16.69
CA GLY A 233 14.44 1.09 17.16
C GLY A 233 13.48 1.04 18.36
N GLU A 234 12.96 2.18 18.84
CA GLU A 234 12.08 2.24 20.01
C GLU A 234 10.67 1.70 19.73
N ARG A 235 10.57 0.50 19.12
CA ARG A 235 9.30 -0.13 18.71
C ARG A 235 8.42 -0.49 19.89
N TYR A 236 9.00 -0.76 21.03
CA TYR A 236 8.28 -1.09 22.28
C TYR A 236 7.31 0.00 22.74
N ARG A 237 7.50 1.24 22.26
CA ARG A 237 6.58 2.36 22.55
C ARG A 237 5.24 2.28 21.84
N PHE A 238 5.11 1.41 20.86
CA PHE A 238 3.90 1.27 20.03
C PHE A 238 3.45 -0.18 20.06
N ASP A 239 2.21 -0.43 20.52
CA ASP A 239 1.69 -1.79 20.71
C ASP A 239 1.86 -2.66 19.45
N ILE A 240 1.43 -2.18 18.28
CA ILE A 240 1.56 -2.94 17.02
C ILE A 240 3.02 -3.12 16.58
N CYS A 241 3.91 -2.17 16.89
CA CYS A 241 5.31 -2.25 16.50
C CYS A 241 6.11 -3.15 17.42
N SER A 242 5.79 -3.23 18.71
CA SER A 242 6.42 -4.14 19.67
C SER A 242 6.25 -5.61 19.27
N LYS A 243 5.20 -5.91 18.51
CA LYS A 243 4.83 -7.25 18.01
C LYS A 243 5.30 -7.49 16.57
N CYS A 244 6.04 -6.56 15.97
CA CYS A 244 6.37 -6.61 14.55
C CYS A 244 7.72 -7.26 14.28
N GLU A 245 7.74 -8.36 13.54
CA GLU A 245 8.95 -9.09 13.12
C GLU A 245 9.63 -8.46 11.88
N LYS A 246 9.01 -7.46 11.23
CA LYS A 246 9.55 -6.91 9.98
C LYS A 246 10.62 -5.87 10.26
N ILE A 247 11.73 -6.01 9.53
CA ILE A 247 12.81 -5.02 9.45
C ILE A 247 12.56 -4.24 8.16
N ARG A 248 12.38 -2.92 8.28
CA ARG A 248 12.12 -2.03 7.14
C ARG A 248 12.91 -0.74 7.28
#